data_f303cbbe5f8a37f24982ad86371a1228
#
_entry.id   f303cbbe5f8a37f24982ad86371a1228
#
_cell.length_a   1.000
_cell.length_b   1.000
_cell.length_c   1.000
_cell.angle_alpha   90.00
_cell.angle_beta   90.00
_cell.angle_gamma   90.00
#
_symmetry.space_group_name_H-M   'P 1'
#
loop_
_entity.id
_entity.type
_entity.pdbx_description
1 polymer ?
#
loop_
_entity_poly.entity_id
_entity_poly.type
_entity_poly.pdbx_seq_one_letter_code
_entity_poly.pdbx_strand_id
1 'polypeptide(L)'
;MYNYPVLIHYHRKDEAYQSCNFSKWPADSVEFVKEQEYFGEKFSFTQSSETPLEQMVFTVDKDGVSKEYPIRFNHYPLLTEVWILDGDATVYYSENPAIASPHYKDQNPFAFDKAINSASFDHHWGYQGELGCQVSEEETSFKLWSPTATTVQVVVYESASNDAAILKTYEMQRGNSYSYSHKDNTIGVWNLTVPESLAGRAYQYQIDFPHHQSLTRDPYTIATSPDGKRSAILSEKERQVEGFEVKNGTEATWRLENSCQAVVYEMHVRDLTKSETSGVAPELRGTFLGAAQTGTVNHFGQSTAFDYIKELGVNYVQLQPIADRHKEYDADGNVTYNWGYDPQNYNAPETSMSTNPNDPGQVIRDLKTMIQAYHDAGIGVIMDVVYNHTFSIVDAPFQTTVPDYYYRMNRDGSYQNGTGVGNETASEHE
;
A
#
# COMPACT_ATOMS: atom_id res chain seq x y z
N MET A 1 13.88 -25.66 7.56
CA MET A 1 13.51 -25.50 8.98
C MET A 1 13.23 -24.04 9.21
N TYR A 2 12.05 -23.70 9.70
CA TYR A 2 11.60 -22.34 9.98
C TYR A 2 11.88 -22.04 11.45
N ASN A 3 12.46 -20.88 11.75
CA ASN A 3 12.82 -20.47 13.10
C ASN A 3 12.13 -19.16 13.43
N TYR A 4 11.28 -19.17 14.43
CA TYR A 4 10.50 -18.03 14.89
C TYR A 4 11.02 -17.58 16.24
N PRO A 5 11.81 -16.49 16.32
CA PRO A 5 12.20 -15.92 17.61
C PRO A 5 10.97 -15.32 18.30
N VAL A 6 10.81 -15.63 19.59
CA VAL A 6 9.64 -15.21 20.37
C VAL A 6 10.10 -14.59 21.68
N LEU A 7 9.46 -13.49 22.05
CA LEU A 7 9.61 -12.83 23.33
C LEU A 7 8.22 -12.58 23.94
N ILE A 8 8.00 -13.11 25.12
CA ILE A 8 6.72 -12.99 25.84
C ILE A 8 6.96 -12.23 27.13
N HIS A 9 6.24 -11.15 27.31
CA HIS A 9 6.15 -10.41 28.57
C HIS A 9 4.85 -10.79 29.27
N TYR A 10 4.96 -11.41 30.46
CA TYR A 10 3.80 -11.90 31.18
C TYR A 10 3.67 -11.23 32.55
N HIS A 11 2.54 -10.58 32.77
CA HIS A 11 2.27 -9.85 33.99
C HIS A 11 1.12 -10.48 34.81
N ARG A 12 1.34 -10.56 36.12
CA ARG A 12 0.35 -10.99 37.13
C ARG A 12 0.24 -9.94 38.22
N LYS A 13 -1.00 -9.60 38.58
CA LYS A 13 -1.26 -8.64 39.67
C LYS A 13 -0.82 -9.13 41.06
N ASP A 14 -0.83 -10.45 41.27
CA ASP A 14 -0.46 -11.07 42.54
C ASP A 14 1.02 -11.41 42.66
N GLU A 15 1.81 -11.15 41.61
CA GLU A 15 3.23 -11.45 41.50
C GLU A 15 3.62 -12.91 41.85
N ALA A 16 2.65 -13.82 41.86
CA ALA A 16 2.81 -15.21 42.25
C ALA A 16 3.32 -16.09 41.12
N TYR A 17 4.37 -15.69 40.43
CA TYR A 17 4.94 -16.41 39.26
C TYR A 17 5.53 -17.78 39.62
N GLN A 18 6.02 -17.96 40.82
CA GLN A 18 6.67 -19.22 41.26
C GLN A 18 5.69 -20.39 41.32
N SER A 19 4.38 -20.11 41.45
CA SER A 19 3.34 -21.16 41.47
C SER A 19 2.78 -21.48 40.08
N CYS A 20 3.31 -20.89 39.02
CA CYS A 20 2.86 -21.08 37.64
C CYS A 20 3.79 -22.07 36.91
N ASN A 21 3.19 -22.99 36.16
CA ASN A 21 3.86 -23.78 35.15
C ASN A 21 3.59 -23.18 33.77
N PHE A 22 4.63 -23.04 32.99
CA PHE A 22 4.57 -22.48 31.66
C PHE A 22 4.89 -23.51 30.61
N SER A 23 4.11 -23.58 29.55
CA SER A 23 4.31 -24.48 28.44
C SER A 23 3.93 -23.82 27.11
N LYS A 24 4.28 -24.44 26.00
CA LYS A 24 3.92 -23.98 24.65
C LYS A 24 3.55 -25.12 23.73
N TRP A 25 2.76 -24.82 22.72
CA TRP A 25 2.43 -25.73 21.63
C TRP A 25 2.67 -25.04 20.27
N PRO A 26 3.35 -25.66 19.30
CA PRO A 26 3.87 -27.02 19.34
C PRO A 26 4.93 -27.23 20.41
N ALA A 27 4.86 -28.37 21.10
CA ALA A 27 5.85 -28.77 22.08
C ALA A 27 7.14 -29.21 21.35
N ASP A 28 8.25 -28.64 21.76
CA ASP A 28 9.59 -29.05 21.34
C ASP A 28 10.53 -29.07 22.53
N SER A 29 11.78 -29.47 22.33
CA SER A 29 12.80 -29.58 23.38
C SER A 29 13.41 -28.20 23.78
N VAL A 30 12.88 -27.12 23.27
CA VAL A 30 13.44 -25.79 23.56
C VAL A 30 12.94 -25.29 24.89
N GLU A 31 13.87 -25.13 25.82
CA GLU A 31 13.60 -24.51 27.11
C GLU A 31 13.41 -23.00 26.96
N PHE A 32 12.48 -22.44 27.73
CA PHE A 32 12.35 -21.00 27.88
C PHE A 32 13.57 -20.44 28.63
N VAL A 33 14.17 -19.41 28.07
CA VAL A 33 15.01 -18.52 28.90
C VAL A 33 14.07 -17.59 29.64
N LYS A 34 13.99 -17.76 30.96
CA LYS A 34 13.09 -17.02 31.82
C LYS A 34 13.87 -15.98 32.60
N GLU A 35 13.44 -14.75 32.56
CA GLU A 35 14.02 -13.62 33.28
C GLU A 35 12.93 -12.83 33.98
N GLN A 36 13.21 -12.32 35.15
CA GLN A 36 12.32 -11.37 35.79
C GLN A 36 12.65 -9.97 35.29
N GLU A 37 11.62 -9.22 34.90
CA GLU A 37 11.74 -7.85 34.46
C GLU A 37 10.73 -6.96 35.16
N TYR A 38 10.72 -5.70 34.80
CA TYR A 38 9.84 -4.70 35.40
C TYR A 38 8.34 -4.95 35.11
N PHE A 39 7.98 -5.46 33.93
CA PHE A 39 6.59 -5.82 33.59
C PHE A 39 6.13 -7.08 34.32
N GLY A 40 7.04 -8.01 34.59
CA GLY A 40 6.77 -9.29 35.23
C GLY A 40 7.80 -10.36 34.88
N GLU A 41 7.35 -11.48 34.32
CA GLU A 41 8.21 -12.53 33.79
C GLU A 41 8.38 -12.36 32.29
N LYS A 42 9.61 -12.49 31.81
CA LYS A 42 9.96 -12.46 30.40
C LYS A 42 10.42 -13.83 29.94
N PHE A 43 9.89 -14.31 28.84
CA PHE A 43 10.24 -15.58 28.23
C PHE A 43 10.80 -15.35 26.85
N SER A 44 12.03 -15.79 26.59
CA SER A 44 12.63 -15.76 25.27
C SER A 44 13.00 -17.14 24.79
N PHE A 45 12.71 -17.45 23.53
CA PHE A 45 13.01 -18.72 22.89
C PHE A 45 12.89 -18.61 21.36
N THR A 46 13.31 -19.66 20.65
CA THR A 46 13.07 -19.78 19.22
C THR A 46 12.17 -21.00 18.98
N GLN A 47 10.98 -20.78 18.42
CA GLN A 47 10.12 -21.86 17.96
C GLN A 47 10.60 -22.32 16.60
N SER A 48 10.96 -23.60 16.47
CA SER A 48 11.39 -24.20 15.21
C SER A 48 10.33 -25.13 14.65
N SER A 49 10.22 -25.21 13.31
CA SER A 49 9.32 -26.13 12.62
C SER A 49 9.88 -26.53 11.25
N GLU A 50 9.55 -27.73 10.78
CA GLU A 50 9.85 -28.19 9.41
C GLU A 50 8.86 -27.63 8.39
N THR A 51 7.66 -27.28 8.85
CA THR A 51 6.60 -26.65 8.04
C THR A 51 6.34 -25.23 8.56
N PRO A 52 5.81 -24.32 7.70
CA PRO A 52 5.41 -23.01 8.16
C PRO A 52 4.38 -23.07 9.28
N LEU A 53 4.55 -22.21 10.28
CA LEU A 53 3.59 -22.01 11.37
C LEU A 53 3.04 -20.60 11.31
N GLU A 54 1.73 -20.45 11.44
CA GLU A 54 1.09 -19.15 11.55
C GLU A 54 1.02 -18.65 12.99
N GLN A 55 0.89 -19.59 13.94
CA GLN A 55 0.74 -19.28 15.36
C GLN A 55 1.30 -20.39 16.25
N MET A 56 1.47 -20.04 17.51
CA MET A 56 1.71 -20.96 18.62
C MET A 56 0.72 -20.71 19.74
N VAL A 57 0.64 -21.60 20.71
CA VAL A 57 -0.12 -21.39 21.96
C VAL A 57 0.86 -21.40 23.14
N PHE A 58 0.84 -20.33 23.91
CA PHE A 58 1.53 -20.24 25.20
C PHE A 58 0.53 -20.53 26.31
N THR A 59 0.85 -21.46 27.17
CA THR A 59 -0.05 -21.92 28.24
C THR A 59 0.53 -21.63 29.61
N VAL A 60 -0.31 -21.13 30.48
CA VAL A 60 -0.01 -20.87 31.89
C VAL A 60 -0.93 -21.71 32.75
N ASP A 61 -0.34 -22.64 33.53
CA ASP A 61 -1.06 -23.47 34.48
C ASP A 61 -0.81 -22.99 35.89
N LYS A 62 -1.85 -22.73 36.64
CA LYS A 62 -1.80 -22.39 38.06
C LYS A 62 -2.93 -23.03 38.82
N ASP A 63 -2.63 -23.72 39.90
CA ASP A 63 -3.60 -24.34 40.82
C ASP A 63 -4.63 -25.25 40.09
N GLY A 64 -4.21 -25.93 39.02
CA GLY A 64 -5.06 -26.79 38.21
C GLY A 64 -5.95 -26.03 37.20
N VAL A 65 -5.73 -24.76 37.02
CA VAL A 65 -6.41 -23.94 35.98
C VAL A 65 -5.40 -23.60 34.90
N SER A 66 -5.65 -24.09 33.69
CA SER A 66 -4.88 -23.76 32.48
C SER A 66 -5.49 -22.54 31.77
N LYS A 67 -4.64 -21.63 31.36
CA LYS A 67 -4.99 -20.51 30.46
C LYS A 67 -4.12 -20.58 29.22
N GLU A 68 -4.75 -20.47 28.06
CA GLU A 68 -4.10 -20.54 26.76
C GLU A 68 -4.10 -19.16 26.10
N TYR A 69 -2.95 -18.81 25.53
CA TYR A 69 -2.73 -17.56 24.84
C TYR A 69 -2.22 -17.87 23.42
N PRO A 70 -3.07 -17.81 22.40
CA PRO A 70 -2.64 -17.99 21.00
C PRO A 70 -1.81 -16.81 20.56
N ILE A 71 -0.58 -17.07 20.14
CA ILE A 71 0.37 -16.06 19.65
C ILE A 71 0.55 -16.25 18.15
N ARG A 72 0.19 -15.28 17.36
CA ARG A 72 0.45 -15.21 15.93
C ARG A 72 1.88 -14.75 15.69
N PHE A 73 2.61 -15.41 14.81
CA PHE A 73 4.00 -15.05 14.52
C PHE A 73 4.07 -13.80 13.64
N ASN A 74 5.05 -12.92 13.94
CA ASN A 74 5.52 -11.91 13.01
C ASN A 74 6.32 -12.56 11.88
N HIS A 75 6.48 -11.84 10.78
CA HIS A 75 7.25 -12.32 9.65
C HIS A 75 8.74 -12.30 9.93
N TYR A 76 9.42 -13.35 9.46
CA TYR A 76 10.87 -13.46 9.57
C TYR A 76 11.58 -12.31 8.79
N PRO A 77 12.71 -11.78 9.27
CA PRO A 77 13.49 -12.23 10.45
C PRO A 77 13.04 -11.61 11.77
N LEU A 78 11.84 -11.06 11.83
CA LEU A 78 11.37 -10.29 12.98
C LEU A 78 11.11 -11.16 14.20
N LEU A 79 11.41 -10.60 15.36
CA LEU A 79 11.01 -11.14 16.64
C LEU A 79 9.48 -11.00 16.79
N THR A 80 8.81 -12.07 17.17
CA THR A 80 7.43 -11.99 17.67
C THR A 80 7.48 -11.61 19.14
N GLU A 81 7.11 -10.39 19.47
CA GLU A 81 7.11 -9.85 20.82
C GLU A 81 5.68 -9.57 21.25
N VAL A 82 5.29 -10.11 22.40
CA VAL A 82 3.91 -10.01 22.89
C VAL A 82 3.86 -9.74 24.39
N TRP A 83 2.79 -9.05 24.81
CA TRP A 83 2.46 -8.78 26.21
C TRP A 83 1.18 -9.50 26.59
N ILE A 84 1.21 -10.21 27.70
CA ILE A 84 0.13 -11.01 28.24
C ILE A 84 -0.16 -10.57 29.68
N LEU A 85 -1.42 -10.26 29.95
CA LEU A 85 -1.90 -9.97 31.29
C LEU A 85 -2.67 -11.16 31.84
N ASP A 86 -2.31 -11.63 33.03
CA ASP A 86 -3.06 -12.72 33.66
C ASP A 86 -4.52 -12.33 33.89
N GLY A 87 -5.42 -13.18 33.39
CA GLY A 87 -6.85 -12.95 33.46
C GLY A 87 -7.44 -12.21 32.26
N ASP A 88 -6.63 -11.70 31.36
CA ASP A 88 -7.06 -11.18 30.06
C ASP A 88 -6.76 -12.22 28.97
N ALA A 89 -7.77 -12.58 28.17
CA ALA A 89 -7.59 -13.53 27.07
C ALA A 89 -6.87 -12.95 25.86
N THR A 90 -6.69 -11.63 25.84
CA THR A 90 -6.07 -10.92 24.73
C THR A 90 -4.54 -11.03 24.79
N VAL A 91 -3.92 -11.37 23.66
CA VAL A 91 -2.47 -11.25 23.44
C VAL A 91 -2.22 -9.92 22.75
N TYR A 92 -1.35 -9.11 23.34
CA TYR A 92 -1.04 -7.78 22.85
C TYR A 92 0.27 -7.79 22.09
N TYR A 93 0.29 -7.28 20.87
CA TYR A 93 1.46 -7.23 19.97
C TYR A 93 2.20 -5.90 20.00
N SER A 94 1.70 -4.98 20.76
CA SER A 94 2.39 -3.74 21.11
C SER A 94 2.16 -3.46 22.58
N GLU A 95 3.10 -2.84 23.23
CA GLU A 95 2.90 -2.36 24.57
C GLU A 95 1.79 -1.31 24.59
N ASN A 96 0.73 -1.60 25.30
CA ASN A 96 -0.30 -0.59 25.51
C ASN A 96 -0.08 0.13 26.85
N PRO A 97 0.12 1.44 26.83
CA PRO A 97 0.22 2.23 28.03
C PRO A 97 -0.97 2.12 28.98
N ALA A 98 -2.17 1.75 28.48
CA ALA A 98 -3.35 1.54 29.32
C ALA A 98 -3.35 0.19 30.04
N ILE A 99 -2.53 -0.77 29.57
CA ILE A 99 -2.43 -2.13 30.11
C ILE A 99 -1.18 -2.25 30.98
N ALA A 100 -0.12 -1.57 30.60
CA ALA A 100 1.09 -1.53 31.38
C ALA A 100 0.77 -1.05 32.80
N SER A 101 1.37 -1.69 33.79
CA SER A 101 1.41 -1.19 35.15
C SER A 101 1.67 0.31 35.12
N PRO A 102 1.01 1.13 35.94
CA PRO A 102 1.32 2.58 36.02
C PRO A 102 2.79 2.90 36.15
N HIS A 103 3.57 1.99 36.70
CA HIS A 103 5.01 2.09 36.83
C HIS A 103 5.80 1.78 35.56
N TYR A 104 5.23 0.99 34.67
CA TYR A 104 5.92 0.58 33.43
C TYR A 104 6.04 1.73 32.43
N LYS A 105 5.07 2.63 32.39
CA LYS A 105 5.08 3.82 31.54
C LYS A 105 6.31 4.72 31.73
N ASP A 106 6.82 4.78 32.94
CA ASP A 106 7.82 5.79 33.28
C ASP A 106 9.26 5.29 33.08
N GLN A 107 9.47 3.99 32.86
CA GLN A 107 10.79 3.39 32.92
C GLN A 107 11.32 2.79 31.64
N ASN A 108 10.49 2.43 30.68
CA ASN A 108 10.96 1.90 29.40
C ASN A 108 10.09 2.32 28.21
N PRO A 109 10.27 3.54 27.71
CA PRO A 109 9.60 3.96 26.47
C PRO A 109 10.08 3.19 25.23
N PHE A 110 11.05 2.29 25.35
CA PHE A 110 11.71 1.57 24.27
C PHE A 110 11.49 0.05 24.28
N ALA A 111 10.62 -0.48 25.13
CA ALA A 111 10.30 -1.92 25.18
C ALA A 111 9.56 -2.43 23.93
N PHE A 112 9.20 -1.53 23.04
CA PHE A 112 8.54 -1.81 21.77
C PHE A 112 9.41 -2.31 20.66
N ASP A 113 10.57 -2.64 20.97
CA ASP A 113 11.71 -2.49 20.12
C ASP A 113 11.77 -3.34 18.87
N LYS A 114 10.77 -4.06 18.43
CA LYS A 114 10.95 -4.87 17.20
C LYS A 114 9.65 -5.41 16.60
N ALA A 115 8.50 -5.07 17.15
CA ALA A 115 7.24 -5.40 16.51
C ALA A 115 7.08 -4.60 15.21
N ILE A 116 6.58 -5.23 14.17
CA ILE A 116 6.44 -4.63 12.84
C ILE A 116 5.64 -3.31 12.82
N ASN A 117 4.78 -3.12 13.80
CA ASN A 117 3.96 -1.92 13.98
C ASN A 117 4.47 -0.99 15.10
N SER A 118 5.75 -1.03 15.42
CA SER A 118 6.37 -0.17 16.43
C SER A 118 7.19 0.95 15.82
N ALA A 119 7.31 2.06 16.54
CA ALA A 119 8.20 3.15 16.15
C ALA A 119 9.68 2.74 16.03
N SER A 120 10.09 1.69 16.76
CA SER A 120 11.43 1.14 16.64
C SER A 120 11.65 0.34 15.39
N PHE A 121 10.61 -0.29 14.87
CA PHE A 121 10.67 -0.92 13.56
C PHE A 121 10.91 0.16 12.48
N ASP A 122 10.14 1.24 12.50
CA ASP A 122 10.31 2.37 11.60
C ASP A 122 11.71 2.95 11.69
N HIS A 123 12.17 3.22 12.93
CA HIS A 123 13.51 3.75 13.16
C HIS A 123 14.63 2.82 12.67
N HIS A 124 14.46 1.51 12.81
CA HIS A 124 15.49 0.54 12.38
C HIS A 124 15.48 0.28 10.87
N TRP A 125 14.29 0.16 10.28
CA TRP A 125 14.12 -0.27 8.89
C TRP A 125 13.72 0.85 7.94
N GLY A 126 13.34 2.02 8.46
CA GLY A 126 12.85 3.15 7.67
C GLY A 126 13.80 3.53 6.54
N TYR A 127 13.22 3.91 5.41
CA TYR A 127 13.94 4.36 4.22
C TYR A 127 13.19 5.50 3.55
N GLN A 128 13.87 6.64 3.37
CA GLN A 128 13.31 7.85 2.76
C GLN A 128 13.92 8.17 1.39
N GLY A 129 14.54 7.20 0.74
CA GLY A 129 15.03 7.34 -0.63
C GLY A 129 13.97 7.00 -1.67
N GLU A 130 14.33 7.14 -2.93
CA GLU A 130 13.45 6.78 -4.04
C GLU A 130 13.23 5.26 -4.10
N LEU A 131 11.97 4.84 -4.28
CA LEU A 131 11.53 3.47 -4.47
C LEU A 131 10.78 3.35 -5.82
N GLY A 132 10.49 2.11 -6.21
CA GLY A 132 9.84 1.83 -7.47
C GLY A 132 10.79 1.53 -8.62
N CYS A 133 10.27 1.61 -9.84
CA CYS A 133 11.00 1.34 -11.07
C CYS A 133 11.38 2.64 -11.78
N GLN A 134 12.64 2.75 -12.17
CA GLN A 134 13.14 3.81 -13.05
C GLN A 134 13.74 3.21 -14.30
N VAL A 135 13.46 3.79 -15.46
CA VAL A 135 13.96 3.32 -16.74
C VAL A 135 14.54 4.46 -17.56
N SER A 136 15.73 4.21 -18.12
CA SER A 136 16.41 5.06 -19.09
C SER A 136 16.52 4.34 -20.44
N GLU A 137 17.25 4.93 -21.39
CA GLU A 137 17.56 4.28 -22.66
C GLU A 137 18.61 3.15 -22.49
N GLU A 138 19.41 3.19 -21.43
CA GLU A 138 20.55 2.27 -21.22
C GLU A 138 20.27 1.22 -20.14
N GLU A 139 19.45 1.55 -19.15
CA GLU A 139 19.23 0.67 -18.00
C GLU A 139 17.83 0.81 -17.40
N THR A 140 17.46 -0.20 -16.62
CA THR A 140 16.26 -0.20 -15.79
C THR A 140 16.63 -0.57 -14.36
N SER A 141 16.23 0.23 -13.39
CA SER A 141 16.48 -0.02 -11.98
C SER A 141 15.17 -0.24 -11.21
N PHE A 142 15.23 -1.14 -10.22
CA PHE A 142 14.13 -1.48 -9.33
C PHE A 142 14.58 -1.35 -7.89
N LYS A 143 13.76 -0.71 -7.06
CA LYS A 143 13.98 -0.64 -5.62
C LYS A 143 12.67 -0.90 -4.89
N LEU A 144 12.71 -1.88 -3.98
CA LEU A 144 11.58 -2.25 -3.14
C LEU A 144 11.99 -2.22 -1.68
N TRP A 145 11.21 -1.56 -0.85
CA TRP A 145 11.33 -1.70 0.59
C TRP A 145 10.48 -2.88 1.06
N SER A 146 11.15 -3.93 1.52
CA SER A 146 10.54 -5.14 2.07
C SER A 146 11.48 -5.77 3.11
N PRO A 147 11.56 -5.17 4.31
CA PRO A 147 12.54 -5.56 5.33
C PRO A 147 12.35 -6.98 5.84
N THR A 148 11.13 -7.53 5.78
CA THR A 148 10.77 -8.86 6.27
C THR A 148 10.95 -9.97 5.24
N ALA A 149 11.21 -9.64 3.97
CA ALA A 149 11.43 -10.59 2.90
C ALA A 149 12.73 -11.39 3.10
N THR A 150 12.75 -12.65 2.69
CA THR A 150 13.96 -13.49 2.64
C THR A 150 14.64 -13.46 1.28
N THR A 151 13.85 -13.42 0.21
CA THR A 151 14.33 -13.19 -1.16
C THR A 151 13.31 -12.35 -1.92
N VAL A 152 13.78 -11.61 -2.90
CA VAL A 152 12.94 -10.84 -3.81
C VAL A 152 13.44 -11.03 -5.24
N GLN A 153 12.50 -11.27 -6.14
CA GLN A 153 12.75 -11.35 -7.59
C GLN A 153 11.85 -10.37 -8.33
N VAL A 154 12.33 -9.85 -9.45
CA VAL A 154 11.52 -9.09 -10.41
C VAL A 154 11.13 -10.04 -11.55
N VAL A 155 9.84 -10.28 -11.71
CA VAL A 155 9.27 -11.04 -12.82
C VAL A 155 8.87 -10.04 -13.90
N VAL A 156 9.55 -10.04 -15.03
CA VAL A 156 9.29 -9.13 -16.16
C VAL A 156 8.45 -9.85 -17.21
N TYR A 157 7.44 -9.17 -17.72
CA TYR A 157 6.51 -9.64 -18.75
C TYR A 157 6.78 -8.94 -20.08
N GLU A 158 6.41 -9.58 -21.18
CA GLU A 158 6.60 -9.05 -22.53
C GLU A 158 5.87 -7.73 -22.79
N SER A 159 4.77 -7.48 -22.08
CA SER A 159 3.99 -6.25 -22.15
C SER A 159 3.13 -6.08 -20.89
N ALA A 160 2.38 -4.99 -20.79
CA ALA A 160 1.39 -4.75 -19.73
C ALA A 160 0.04 -5.45 -19.99
N SER A 161 -0.11 -6.25 -21.03
CA SER A 161 -1.32 -7.06 -21.25
C SER A 161 -1.51 -8.06 -20.11
N ASN A 162 -2.76 -8.29 -19.68
CA ASN A 162 -3.08 -9.23 -18.60
C ASN A 162 -2.61 -10.67 -18.89
N ASP A 163 -2.51 -11.06 -20.17
CA ASP A 163 -2.12 -12.39 -20.64
C ASP A 163 -0.67 -12.46 -21.15
N ALA A 164 0.10 -11.37 -21.04
CA ALA A 164 1.49 -11.35 -21.49
C ALA A 164 2.33 -12.43 -20.82
N ALA A 165 3.15 -13.12 -21.61
CA ALA A 165 4.06 -14.14 -21.11
C ALA A 165 5.18 -13.53 -20.28
N ILE A 166 5.75 -14.35 -19.39
CA ILE A 166 6.96 -13.97 -18.63
C ILE A 166 8.12 -13.92 -19.62
N LEU A 167 8.77 -12.77 -19.69
CA LEU A 167 9.99 -12.57 -20.48
C LEU A 167 11.22 -13.09 -19.73
N LYS A 168 11.36 -12.68 -18.48
CA LYS A 168 12.52 -13.03 -17.65
C LYS A 168 12.27 -12.75 -16.18
N THR A 169 12.95 -13.48 -15.31
CA THR A 169 12.99 -13.24 -13.87
C THR A 169 14.42 -12.88 -13.46
N TYR A 170 14.55 -11.88 -12.62
CA TYR A 170 15.82 -11.39 -12.10
C TYR A 170 15.82 -11.41 -10.58
N GLU A 171 16.91 -11.81 -9.97
CA GLU A 171 17.10 -11.74 -8.53
C GLU A 171 17.50 -10.33 -8.09
N MET A 172 16.89 -9.85 -7.00
CA MET A 172 17.27 -8.59 -6.37
C MET A 172 18.26 -8.83 -5.25
N GLN A 173 19.06 -7.83 -4.96
CA GLN A 173 20.01 -7.83 -3.87
C GLN A 173 19.55 -6.94 -2.73
N ARG A 174 19.61 -7.46 -1.50
CA ARG A 174 19.32 -6.70 -0.31
C ARG A 174 20.44 -5.72 0.00
N GLY A 175 20.09 -4.49 0.34
CA GLY A 175 21.05 -3.52 0.85
C GLY A 175 21.63 -3.95 2.20
N ASN A 176 22.82 -3.47 2.52
CA ASN A 176 23.59 -3.87 3.70
C ASN A 176 24.11 -2.70 4.53
N SER A 177 23.70 -1.49 4.22
CA SER A 177 24.11 -0.28 4.94
C SER A 177 23.03 0.12 5.95
N TYR A 178 23.35 -0.01 7.23
CA TYR A 178 22.52 0.56 8.31
C TYR A 178 22.94 2.02 8.55
N SER A 179 21.96 2.89 8.65
CA SER A 179 22.16 4.31 8.99
C SER A 179 21.01 4.85 9.83
N TYR A 180 21.30 5.69 10.80
CA TYR A 180 20.28 6.47 11.49
C TYR A 180 19.63 7.53 10.59
N SER A 181 20.27 7.89 9.49
CA SER A 181 19.62 8.63 8.41
C SER A 181 18.84 7.66 7.55
N HIS A 182 17.52 7.70 7.61
CA HIS A 182 16.65 6.83 6.80
C HIS A 182 16.90 7.00 5.31
N LYS A 183 17.45 8.12 4.88
CA LYS A 183 17.83 8.35 3.48
C LYS A 183 18.94 7.41 3.00
N ASP A 184 19.85 7.03 3.89
CA ASP A 184 21.02 6.19 3.59
C ASP A 184 20.87 4.76 4.16
N ASN A 185 19.75 4.46 4.83
CA ASN A 185 19.49 3.18 5.47
C ASN A 185 18.93 2.17 4.47
N THR A 186 19.78 1.28 3.94
CA THR A 186 19.37 0.34 2.88
C THR A 186 19.08 -1.08 3.34
N ILE A 187 19.22 -1.39 4.64
CA ILE A 187 19.08 -2.78 5.13
C ILE A 187 17.70 -3.42 4.88
N GLY A 188 16.64 -2.60 4.73
CA GLY A 188 15.28 -3.03 4.38
C GLY A 188 14.97 -2.97 2.89
N VAL A 189 15.91 -2.48 2.07
CA VAL A 189 15.70 -2.19 0.65
C VAL A 189 16.31 -3.28 -0.21
N TRP A 190 15.53 -3.77 -1.17
CA TRP A 190 15.98 -4.66 -2.24
C TRP A 190 16.18 -3.84 -3.50
N ASN A 191 17.25 -4.12 -4.22
CA ASN A 191 17.62 -3.36 -5.41
C ASN A 191 18.14 -4.26 -6.52
N LEU A 192 17.91 -3.81 -7.75
CA LEU A 192 18.37 -4.44 -8.99
C LEU A 192 18.58 -3.36 -10.04
N THR A 193 19.68 -3.45 -10.79
CA THR A 193 19.87 -2.68 -12.02
C THR A 193 20.11 -3.65 -13.18
N VAL A 194 19.28 -3.55 -14.21
CA VAL A 194 19.39 -4.34 -15.44
C VAL A 194 20.03 -3.43 -16.49
N PRO A 195 21.15 -3.82 -17.14
CA PRO A 195 21.88 -2.98 -18.10
C PRO A 195 21.22 -3.00 -19.49
N GLU A 196 19.92 -2.79 -19.53
CA GLU A 196 19.09 -2.61 -20.73
C GLU A 196 17.80 -1.89 -20.39
N SER A 197 17.22 -1.20 -21.35
CA SER A 197 15.91 -0.58 -21.20
C SER A 197 14.80 -1.63 -21.28
N LEU A 198 13.98 -1.69 -20.25
CA LEU A 198 12.77 -2.53 -20.23
C LEU A 198 11.49 -1.69 -20.46
N ALA A 199 11.62 -0.50 -21.04
CA ALA A 199 10.48 0.33 -21.40
C ALA A 199 9.44 -0.43 -22.25
N GLY A 200 8.15 -0.20 -22.02
CA GLY A 200 7.05 -0.92 -22.69
C GLY A 200 6.78 -2.33 -22.13
N ARG A 201 7.55 -2.78 -21.14
CA ARG A 201 7.33 -4.05 -20.43
C ARG A 201 6.46 -3.83 -19.21
N ALA A 202 6.12 -4.94 -18.54
CA ALA A 202 5.51 -4.90 -17.21
C ALA A 202 6.26 -5.82 -16.25
N TYR A 203 6.04 -5.64 -14.95
CA TYR A 203 6.67 -6.44 -13.93
C TYR A 203 5.79 -6.66 -12.72
N GLN A 204 6.17 -7.66 -11.94
CA GLN A 204 5.72 -7.89 -10.57
C GLN A 204 6.91 -8.28 -9.72
N TYR A 205 6.80 -8.09 -8.42
CA TYR A 205 7.73 -8.65 -7.46
C TYR A 205 7.24 -10.02 -6.98
N GLN A 206 8.10 -11.03 -7.06
CA GLN A 206 7.94 -12.30 -6.37
C GLN A 206 8.76 -12.21 -5.09
N ILE A 207 8.09 -12.34 -3.95
CA ILE A 207 8.68 -12.10 -2.63
C ILE A 207 8.49 -13.35 -1.78
N ASP A 208 9.60 -13.92 -1.31
CA ASP A 208 9.57 -15.02 -0.37
C ASP A 208 9.65 -14.50 1.06
N PHE A 209 8.79 -15.03 1.88
CA PHE A 209 8.79 -14.88 3.33
C PHE A 209 8.98 -16.27 3.95
N PRO A 210 9.31 -16.41 5.24
CA PRO A 210 9.59 -17.71 5.84
C PRO A 210 8.48 -18.75 5.71
N HIS A 211 7.24 -18.34 5.58
CA HIS A 211 6.08 -19.21 5.60
C HIS A 211 5.08 -18.98 4.47
N HIS A 212 5.31 -18.02 3.59
CA HIS A 212 4.51 -17.81 2.38
C HIS A 212 5.32 -17.11 1.29
N GLN A 213 4.79 -17.11 0.09
CA GLN A 213 5.30 -16.38 -1.06
C GLN A 213 4.19 -15.46 -1.58
N SER A 214 4.54 -14.29 -2.02
CA SER A 214 3.63 -13.38 -2.72
C SER A 214 4.14 -13.07 -4.13
N LEU A 215 3.20 -12.85 -5.05
CA LEU A 215 3.44 -12.27 -6.36
C LEU A 215 2.61 -10.99 -6.45
N THR A 216 3.26 -9.85 -6.50
CA THR A 216 2.61 -8.56 -6.33
C THR A 216 3.14 -7.48 -7.26
N ARG A 217 2.29 -6.51 -7.56
CA ARG A 217 2.70 -5.27 -8.20
C ARG A 217 3.45 -4.37 -7.24
N ASP A 218 4.14 -3.41 -7.79
CA ASP A 218 4.91 -2.42 -7.02
C ASP A 218 3.95 -1.42 -6.32
N PRO A 219 4.07 -1.20 -5.00
CA PRO A 219 3.31 -0.16 -4.31
C PRO A 219 3.52 1.25 -4.87
N TYR A 220 4.66 1.48 -5.49
CA TYR A 220 5.06 2.77 -6.08
C TYR A 220 4.76 2.88 -7.58
N THR A 221 4.03 1.92 -8.15
CA THR A 221 3.72 1.94 -9.58
C THR A 221 2.93 3.18 -9.99
N ILE A 222 3.33 3.79 -11.11
CA ILE A 222 2.65 4.96 -11.69
C ILE A 222 1.73 4.58 -12.87
N ALA A 223 1.77 3.32 -13.29
CA ALA A 223 0.96 2.81 -14.38
C ALA A 223 0.81 1.29 -14.25
N THR A 224 -0.33 0.75 -14.65
CA THR A 224 -0.67 -0.66 -14.45
C THR A 224 -1.15 -1.33 -15.74
N SER A 225 -1.19 -2.67 -15.72
CA SER A 225 -2.02 -3.47 -16.64
C SER A 225 -3.50 -3.10 -16.52
N PRO A 226 -4.34 -3.43 -17.52
CA PRO A 226 -5.77 -3.11 -17.49
C PRO A 226 -6.51 -3.60 -16.24
N ASP A 227 -6.10 -4.74 -15.67
CA ASP A 227 -6.67 -5.31 -14.45
C ASP A 227 -6.04 -4.77 -13.14
N GLY A 228 -5.05 -3.88 -13.25
CA GLY A 228 -4.35 -3.30 -12.09
C GLY A 228 -3.36 -4.22 -11.38
N LYS A 229 -3.07 -5.42 -11.93
CA LYS A 229 -2.28 -6.45 -11.23
C LYS A 229 -0.80 -6.46 -11.55
N ARG A 230 -0.38 -5.80 -12.62
CA ARG A 230 1.02 -5.66 -13.03
C ARG A 230 1.41 -4.20 -13.09
N SER A 231 2.62 -3.89 -12.71
CA SER A 231 3.21 -2.57 -12.85
C SER A 231 3.79 -2.41 -14.24
N ALA A 232 3.53 -1.31 -14.92
CA ALA A 232 4.11 -1.02 -16.23
C ALA A 232 5.44 -0.26 -16.10
N ILE A 233 6.39 -0.58 -16.96
CA ILE A 233 7.68 0.10 -17.06
C ILE A 233 7.58 1.13 -18.18
N LEU A 234 7.52 2.40 -17.83
CA LEU A 234 7.35 3.49 -18.79
C LEU A 234 8.49 4.49 -18.71
N SER A 235 9.14 4.68 -19.85
CA SER A 235 10.06 5.80 -20.04
C SER A 235 9.33 7.15 -19.97
N GLU A 236 10.06 8.21 -19.74
CA GLU A 236 9.50 9.58 -19.77
C GLU A 236 8.84 9.86 -21.12
N LYS A 237 9.47 9.46 -22.22
CA LYS A 237 8.98 9.64 -23.58
C LYS A 237 7.60 8.99 -23.82
N GLU A 238 7.34 7.81 -23.23
CA GLU A 238 6.04 7.12 -23.41
C GLU A 238 4.89 7.80 -22.69
N ARG A 239 5.17 8.60 -21.67
CA ARG A 239 4.17 9.33 -20.84
C ARG A 239 4.18 10.84 -21.07
N GLN A 240 4.99 11.33 -22.01
CA GLN A 240 5.11 12.74 -22.31
C GLN A 240 3.96 13.23 -23.22
N VAL A 241 3.47 14.42 -22.96
CA VAL A 241 2.52 15.16 -23.80
C VAL A 241 3.17 16.49 -24.15
N GLU A 242 3.17 16.83 -25.43
CA GLU A 242 3.75 18.09 -25.92
C GLU A 242 3.01 19.29 -25.28
N GLY A 243 3.77 20.22 -24.73
CA GLY A 243 3.23 21.41 -24.09
C GLY A 243 2.68 21.19 -22.68
N PHE A 244 2.67 19.94 -22.15
CA PHE A 244 2.29 19.71 -20.77
C PHE A 244 3.40 20.14 -19.82
N GLU A 245 3.12 21.19 -19.05
CA GLU A 245 4.03 21.70 -18.04
C GLU A 245 3.37 21.63 -16.66
N VAL A 246 4.13 21.15 -15.66
CA VAL A 246 3.73 21.29 -14.26
C VAL A 246 3.99 22.74 -13.85
N LYS A 247 2.94 23.57 -13.92
CA LYS A 247 3.04 24.95 -13.50
C LYS A 247 2.99 25.07 -11.98
N ASN A 248 4.00 25.69 -11.41
CA ASN A 248 3.99 26.03 -10.00
C ASN A 248 2.85 27.05 -9.71
N GLY A 249 2.27 26.97 -8.52
CA GLY A 249 1.10 27.77 -8.14
C GLY A 249 1.21 29.28 -8.31
N THR A 250 2.41 29.83 -8.54
CA THR A 250 2.65 31.24 -8.85
C THR A 250 2.48 31.59 -10.33
N GLU A 251 2.57 30.62 -11.23
CA GLU A 251 2.54 30.82 -12.69
C GLU A 251 1.22 30.33 -13.31
N ALA A 252 0.39 29.67 -12.49
CA ALA A 252 -0.87 29.09 -12.93
C ALA A 252 -1.91 30.19 -13.24
N THR A 253 -2.50 30.17 -14.43
CA THR A 253 -3.56 31.10 -14.86
C THR A 253 -4.85 30.98 -14.04
N TRP A 254 -5.07 29.85 -13.38
CA TRP A 254 -6.20 29.56 -12.47
C TRP A 254 -5.94 29.92 -11.01
N ARG A 255 -4.77 30.48 -10.69
CA ARG A 255 -4.44 30.85 -9.31
C ARG A 255 -5.37 31.97 -8.82
N LEU A 256 -5.91 31.72 -7.62
CA LEU A 256 -6.72 32.70 -6.91
C LEU A 256 -5.88 33.48 -5.89
N GLU A 257 -6.22 34.74 -5.70
CA GLU A 257 -5.62 35.57 -4.63
C GLU A 257 -6.08 35.13 -3.25
N ASN A 258 -7.31 34.57 -3.17
CA ASN A 258 -7.93 34.12 -1.94
C ASN A 258 -8.76 32.88 -2.22
N SER A 259 -8.66 31.88 -1.32
CA SER A 259 -9.42 30.62 -1.41
C SER A 259 -10.95 30.82 -1.45
N CYS A 260 -11.47 31.92 -0.86
CA CYS A 260 -12.90 32.25 -0.94
C CYS A 260 -13.40 32.62 -2.36
N GLN A 261 -12.48 32.81 -3.31
CA GLN A 261 -12.82 33.04 -4.73
C GLN A 261 -13.00 31.72 -5.50
N ALA A 262 -12.71 30.57 -4.86
CA ALA A 262 -12.84 29.28 -5.51
C ALA A 262 -14.31 28.93 -5.74
N VAL A 263 -14.63 28.63 -7.00
CA VAL A 263 -15.88 27.99 -7.41
C VAL A 263 -15.51 26.63 -8.00
N VAL A 264 -15.82 25.59 -7.24
CA VAL A 264 -15.40 24.21 -7.55
C VAL A 264 -16.59 23.43 -8.11
N TYR A 265 -16.39 22.76 -9.22
CA TYR A 265 -17.34 21.80 -9.79
C TYR A 265 -16.79 20.38 -9.58
N GLU A 266 -17.45 19.59 -8.76
CA GLU A 266 -17.10 18.19 -8.58
C GLU A 266 -17.68 17.34 -9.71
N MET A 267 -16.88 16.46 -10.28
CA MET A 267 -17.30 15.61 -11.38
C MET A 267 -16.64 14.23 -11.36
N HIS A 268 -17.36 13.24 -11.83
CA HIS A 268 -16.81 11.94 -12.21
C HIS A 268 -16.53 11.94 -13.72
N VAL A 269 -15.28 11.62 -14.11
CA VAL A 269 -14.84 11.67 -15.53
C VAL A 269 -15.75 10.88 -16.46
N ARG A 270 -16.13 9.65 -16.05
CA ARG A 270 -17.02 8.81 -16.84
C ARG A 270 -18.42 9.41 -16.95
N ASP A 271 -18.99 9.88 -15.86
CA ASP A 271 -20.39 10.31 -15.81
C ASP A 271 -20.62 11.60 -16.60
N LEU A 272 -19.62 12.47 -16.65
CA LEU A 272 -19.70 13.71 -17.40
C LEU A 272 -20.05 13.50 -18.88
N THR A 273 -19.62 12.37 -19.45
CA THR A 273 -19.68 12.16 -20.91
C THR A 273 -20.31 10.84 -21.35
N LYS A 274 -20.62 9.89 -20.46
CA LYS A 274 -21.06 8.53 -20.81
C LYS A 274 -22.42 8.47 -21.51
N SER A 275 -23.30 9.43 -21.23
CA SER A 275 -24.64 9.49 -21.84
C SER A 275 -24.54 9.62 -23.36
N GLU A 276 -25.42 8.91 -24.08
CA GLU A 276 -25.55 9.05 -25.52
C GLU A 276 -25.97 10.47 -25.94
N THR A 277 -26.63 11.19 -25.07
CA THR A 277 -27.07 12.58 -25.28
C THR A 277 -26.02 13.62 -24.95
N SER A 278 -24.84 13.18 -24.50
CA SER A 278 -23.74 14.13 -24.16
C SER A 278 -23.16 14.86 -25.37
N GLY A 279 -23.44 14.40 -26.59
CA GLY A 279 -22.82 14.93 -27.81
C GLY A 279 -21.35 14.56 -27.98
N VAL A 280 -20.76 13.88 -27.00
CA VAL A 280 -19.38 13.39 -27.06
C VAL A 280 -19.30 12.22 -28.04
N ALA A 281 -18.22 12.16 -28.82
CA ALA A 281 -17.95 11.08 -29.76
C ALA A 281 -18.04 9.71 -29.06
N PRO A 282 -18.74 8.71 -29.64
CA PRO A 282 -19.03 7.46 -28.97
C PRO A 282 -17.79 6.75 -28.38
N GLU A 283 -16.67 6.80 -29.10
CA GLU A 283 -15.39 6.20 -28.70
C GLU A 283 -14.69 6.94 -27.57
N LEU A 284 -15.07 8.18 -27.29
CA LEU A 284 -14.51 9.01 -26.22
C LEU A 284 -15.39 9.06 -24.97
N ARG A 285 -16.61 8.53 -25.03
CA ARG A 285 -17.56 8.59 -23.92
C ARG A 285 -17.04 7.87 -22.69
N GLY A 286 -16.97 8.58 -21.58
CA GLY A 286 -16.50 8.04 -20.30
C GLY A 286 -14.99 8.04 -20.15
N THR A 287 -14.24 8.65 -21.07
CA THR A 287 -12.78 8.72 -21.00
C THR A 287 -12.28 10.12 -20.63
N PHE A 288 -10.99 10.19 -20.27
CA PHE A 288 -10.30 11.47 -20.04
C PHE A 288 -10.41 12.40 -21.25
N LEU A 289 -10.18 11.92 -22.46
CA LEU A 289 -10.28 12.74 -23.68
C LEU A 289 -11.72 13.18 -23.94
N GLY A 290 -12.72 12.34 -23.63
CA GLY A 290 -14.13 12.74 -23.72
C GLY A 290 -14.46 13.88 -22.78
N ALA A 291 -13.90 13.90 -21.56
CA ALA A 291 -14.09 14.97 -20.59
C ALA A 291 -13.41 16.30 -20.99
N ALA A 292 -12.57 16.29 -22.02
CA ALA A 292 -11.91 17.46 -22.58
C ALA A 292 -12.38 17.81 -24.02
N GLN A 293 -13.35 17.05 -24.57
CA GLN A 293 -13.83 17.27 -25.92
C GLN A 293 -14.62 18.59 -26.01
N THR A 294 -14.27 19.43 -26.99
CA THR A 294 -14.94 20.70 -27.29
C THR A 294 -16.02 20.54 -28.36
N GLY A 295 -16.93 21.53 -28.47
CA GLY A 295 -17.98 21.56 -29.48
C GLY A 295 -19.12 20.57 -29.22
N THR A 296 -19.22 20.04 -28.02
CA THR A 296 -20.24 19.07 -27.66
C THR A 296 -21.54 19.76 -27.26
N VAL A 297 -22.65 19.26 -27.81
CA VAL A 297 -24.01 19.76 -27.52
C VAL A 297 -24.98 18.60 -27.34
N ASN A 298 -26.00 18.78 -26.52
CA ASN A 298 -27.12 17.86 -26.44
C ASN A 298 -28.10 18.05 -27.62
N HIS A 299 -29.13 17.21 -27.67
CA HIS A 299 -30.14 17.30 -28.73
C HIS A 299 -30.98 18.58 -28.76
N PHE A 300 -30.88 19.42 -27.72
CA PHE A 300 -31.46 20.76 -27.69
C PHE A 300 -30.49 21.86 -28.13
N GLY A 301 -29.26 21.52 -28.52
CA GLY A 301 -28.24 22.48 -28.90
C GLY A 301 -27.55 23.19 -27.73
N GLN A 302 -27.72 22.69 -26.51
CA GLN A 302 -27.06 23.26 -25.33
C GLN A 302 -25.69 22.62 -25.13
N SER A 303 -24.70 23.38 -24.71
CA SER A 303 -23.36 22.93 -24.41
C SER A 303 -23.36 21.81 -23.36
N THR A 304 -22.48 20.83 -23.54
CA THR A 304 -22.31 19.70 -22.64
C THR A 304 -20.83 19.52 -22.26
N ALA A 305 -20.56 18.64 -21.34
CA ALA A 305 -19.21 18.24 -20.91
C ALA A 305 -18.28 19.44 -20.69
N PHE A 306 -17.13 19.48 -21.33
CA PHE A 306 -16.11 20.50 -21.15
C PHE A 306 -16.62 21.94 -21.41
N ASP A 307 -17.34 22.14 -22.51
CA ASP A 307 -17.87 23.49 -22.85
C ASP A 307 -18.93 23.94 -21.85
N TYR A 308 -19.77 23.05 -21.34
CA TYR A 308 -20.71 23.40 -20.27
C TYR A 308 -20.00 23.87 -19.00
N ILE A 309 -18.90 23.18 -18.60
CA ILE A 309 -18.11 23.57 -17.41
C ILE A 309 -17.48 24.96 -17.61
N LYS A 310 -16.99 25.24 -18.82
CA LYS A 310 -16.49 26.60 -19.16
C LYS A 310 -17.56 27.67 -19.07
N GLU A 311 -18.77 27.39 -19.59
CA GLU A 311 -19.91 28.32 -19.56
C GLU A 311 -20.42 28.58 -18.15
N LEU A 312 -20.30 27.59 -17.22
CA LEU A 312 -20.63 27.80 -15.81
C LEU A 312 -19.72 28.83 -15.14
N GLY A 313 -18.54 29.09 -15.67
CA GLY A 313 -17.59 30.07 -15.13
C GLY A 313 -16.93 29.60 -13.83
N VAL A 314 -16.86 28.30 -13.60
CA VAL A 314 -16.09 27.73 -12.47
C VAL A 314 -14.58 27.88 -12.71
N ASN A 315 -13.81 27.99 -11.67
CA ASN A 315 -12.36 28.14 -11.75
C ASN A 315 -11.58 26.91 -11.28
N TYR A 316 -12.29 25.90 -10.75
CA TYR A 316 -11.73 24.58 -10.45
C TYR A 316 -12.71 23.47 -10.82
N VAL A 317 -12.17 22.34 -11.27
CA VAL A 317 -12.85 21.06 -11.28
C VAL A 317 -12.21 20.14 -10.25
N GLN A 318 -13.02 19.47 -9.45
CA GLN A 318 -12.59 18.40 -8.56
C GLN A 318 -12.99 17.07 -9.18
N LEU A 319 -11.99 16.27 -9.51
CA LEU A 319 -12.20 14.94 -10.08
C LEU A 319 -12.46 13.96 -8.94
N GLN A 320 -13.64 13.30 -8.91
CA GLN A 320 -13.81 12.09 -8.12
C GLN A 320 -12.70 11.10 -8.46
N PRO A 321 -12.33 10.16 -7.58
CA PRO A 321 -11.06 9.46 -7.67
C PRO A 321 -10.76 8.88 -9.06
N ILE A 322 -9.62 9.25 -9.59
CA ILE A 322 -9.11 8.78 -10.89
C ILE A 322 -7.97 7.78 -10.75
N ALA A 323 -7.61 7.43 -9.52
CA ALA A 323 -6.64 6.37 -9.25
C ALA A 323 -7.20 5.00 -9.66
N ASP A 324 -6.29 4.09 -9.99
CA ASP A 324 -6.64 2.69 -10.30
C ASP A 324 -7.35 2.04 -9.10
N ARG A 325 -8.52 1.49 -9.38
CA ARG A 325 -9.49 0.98 -8.43
C ARG A 325 -9.87 -0.46 -8.71
N HIS A 326 -10.58 -1.07 -7.78
CA HIS A 326 -11.17 -2.38 -8.01
C HIS A 326 -12.09 -2.38 -9.24
N LYS A 327 -11.92 -3.38 -10.08
CA LYS A 327 -12.68 -3.54 -11.31
C LYS A 327 -13.54 -4.81 -11.26
N GLU A 328 -14.83 -4.61 -11.43
CA GLU A 328 -15.76 -5.68 -11.74
C GLU A 328 -16.10 -5.61 -13.22
N TYR A 329 -16.38 -6.75 -13.81
CA TYR A 329 -16.70 -6.85 -15.24
C TYR A 329 -18.10 -7.41 -15.42
N ASP A 330 -18.85 -6.82 -16.35
CA ASP A 330 -20.14 -7.35 -16.78
C ASP A 330 -19.99 -8.61 -17.66
N ALA A 331 -21.12 -9.18 -18.09
CA ALA A 331 -21.13 -10.39 -18.91
C ALA A 331 -20.46 -10.20 -20.30
N ASP A 332 -20.35 -8.96 -20.75
CA ASP A 332 -19.73 -8.59 -22.03
C ASP A 332 -18.24 -8.21 -21.87
N GLY A 333 -17.73 -8.28 -20.64
CA GLY A 333 -16.33 -7.96 -20.32
C GLY A 333 -16.02 -6.47 -20.16
N ASN A 334 -17.03 -5.61 -20.04
CA ASN A 334 -16.82 -4.20 -19.80
C ASN A 334 -16.69 -3.94 -18.29
N VAL A 335 -15.84 -2.98 -17.93
CA VAL A 335 -15.71 -2.53 -16.53
C VAL A 335 -17.02 -1.87 -16.08
N THR A 336 -17.58 -2.38 -14.97
CA THR A 336 -18.82 -1.85 -14.39
C THR A 336 -18.61 -0.46 -13.78
N TYR A 337 -19.73 0.21 -13.48
CA TYR A 337 -19.69 1.52 -12.85
C TYR A 337 -19.16 1.45 -11.43
N ASN A 338 -18.25 2.36 -11.09
CA ASN A 338 -17.68 2.51 -9.77
C ASN A 338 -17.28 3.98 -9.54
N TRP A 339 -17.52 4.49 -8.36
CA TRP A 339 -17.20 5.88 -8.00
C TRP A 339 -15.69 6.14 -7.84
N GLY A 340 -14.89 5.10 -7.65
CA GLY A 340 -13.43 5.20 -7.49
C GLY A 340 -12.94 5.21 -6.05
N TYR A 341 -13.83 5.09 -5.05
CA TYR A 341 -13.46 5.13 -3.62
C TYR A 341 -13.03 3.77 -3.04
N ASP A 342 -12.58 2.86 -3.88
CA ASP A 342 -12.02 1.55 -3.54
C ASP A 342 -10.68 1.30 -4.23
N PRO A 343 -9.64 2.09 -3.84
CA PRO A 343 -8.37 2.14 -4.54
C PRO A 343 -7.60 0.82 -4.44
N GLN A 344 -6.93 0.45 -5.54
CA GLN A 344 -5.97 -0.66 -5.63
C GLN A 344 -4.53 -0.17 -5.77
N ASN A 345 -4.29 0.85 -6.59
CA ASN A 345 -2.97 1.42 -6.84
C ASN A 345 -3.05 2.95 -6.77
N TYR A 346 -2.55 3.52 -5.68
CA TYR A 346 -2.73 4.94 -5.37
C TYR A 346 -2.16 5.92 -6.41
N ASN A 347 -1.04 5.54 -7.05
CA ASN A 347 -0.28 6.45 -7.90
C ASN A 347 -0.49 6.20 -9.41
N ALA A 348 -1.28 5.21 -9.77
CA ALA A 348 -1.58 4.90 -11.16
C ALA A 348 -2.99 5.39 -11.53
N PRO A 349 -3.19 6.00 -12.71
CA PRO A 349 -4.53 6.39 -13.16
C PRO A 349 -5.36 5.18 -13.58
N GLU A 350 -6.69 5.30 -13.44
CA GLU A 350 -7.67 4.28 -13.80
C GLU A 350 -7.66 4.02 -15.32
N THR A 351 -7.30 2.80 -15.69
CA THR A 351 -7.10 2.41 -17.09
C THR A 351 -8.38 2.46 -17.93
N SER A 352 -9.54 2.17 -17.33
CA SER A 352 -10.84 2.17 -18.05
C SER A 352 -11.33 3.57 -18.45
N MET A 353 -10.68 4.63 -17.94
CA MET A 353 -10.95 6.03 -18.33
C MET A 353 -10.06 6.48 -19.50
N SER A 354 -9.24 5.60 -20.08
CA SER A 354 -8.42 5.90 -21.27
C SER A 354 -9.08 5.42 -22.57
N THR A 355 -8.66 6.02 -23.67
CA THR A 355 -9.03 5.58 -25.02
C THR A 355 -8.38 4.25 -25.41
N ASN A 356 -7.28 3.89 -24.74
CA ASN A 356 -6.62 2.60 -24.91
C ASN A 356 -6.15 2.04 -23.55
N PRO A 357 -6.99 1.29 -22.84
CA PRO A 357 -6.63 0.68 -21.55
C PRO A 357 -5.42 -0.28 -21.60
N ASN A 358 -5.09 -0.81 -22.80
CA ASN A 358 -3.99 -1.75 -22.98
C ASN A 358 -2.63 -1.08 -23.21
N ASP A 359 -2.60 0.24 -23.34
CA ASP A 359 -1.38 1.05 -23.40
C ASP A 359 -1.26 1.94 -22.15
N PRO A 360 -0.51 1.53 -21.11
CA PRO A 360 -0.38 2.31 -19.90
C PRO A 360 0.21 3.71 -20.12
N GLY A 361 1.03 3.88 -21.14
CA GLY A 361 1.53 5.19 -21.55
C GLY A 361 0.42 6.09 -22.09
N GLN A 362 -0.52 5.51 -22.89
CA GLN A 362 -1.69 6.25 -23.37
C GLN A 362 -2.61 6.67 -22.22
N VAL A 363 -2.80 5.83 -21.21
CA VAL A 363 -3.60 6.20 -20.03
C VAL A 363 -3.09 7.50 -19.39
N ILE A 364 -1.77 7.59 -19.19
CA ILE A 364 -1.14 8.80 -18.62
C ILE A 364 -1.25 9.97 -19.60
N ARG A 365 -1.04 9.75 -20.90
CA ARG A 365 -1.14 10.83 -21.90
C ARG A 365 -2.57 11.37 -22.01
N ASP A 366 -3.60 10.52 -21.98
CA ASP A 366 -5.00 10.93 -22.00
C ASP A 366 -5.35 11.80 -20.78
N LEU A 367 -4.93 11.38 -19.58
CA LEU A 367 -5.11 12.16 -18.36
C LEU A 367 -4.41 13.51 -18.44
N LYS A 368 -3.15 13.55 -18.86
CA LYS A 368 -2.39 14.80 -19.00
C LYS A 368 -3.02 15.73 -20.03
N THR A 369 -3.50 15.19 -21.15
CA THR A 369 -4.20 15.96 -22.20
C THR A 369 -5.49 16.58 -21.66
N MET A 370 -6.26 15.84 -20.87
CA MET A 370 -7.46 16.38 -20.22
C MET A 370 -7.08 17.51 -19.26
N ILE A 371 -6.11 17.29 -18.38
CA ILE A 371 -5.66 18.31 -17.42
C ILE A 371 -5.19 19.57 -18.16
N GLN A 372 -4.40 19.41 -19.23
CA GLN A 372 -3.92 20.53 -20.03
C GLN A 372 -5.07 21.35 -20.64
N ALA A 373 -6.12 20.67 -21.15
CA ALA A 373 -7.28 21.36 -21.72
C ALA A 373 -8.00 22.24 -20.67
N TYR A 374 -8.16 21.75 -19.44
CA TYR A 374 -8.72 22.55 -18.34
C TYR A 374 -7.80 23.72 -17.97
N HIS A 375 -6.51 23.48 -17.86
CA HIS A 375 -5.52 24.52 -17.57
C HIS A 375 -5.49 25.63 -18.64
N ASP A 376 -5.57 25.25 -19.92
CA ASP A 376 -5.63 26.19 -21.04
C ASP A 376 -6.93 27.03 -21.04
N ALA A 377 -8.00 26.48 -20.49
CA ALA A 377 -9.25 27.20 -20.24
C ALA A 377 -9.24 28.05 -18.95
N GLY A 378 -8.14 28.11 -18.22
CA GLY A 378 -8.02 28.85 -16.96
C GLY A 378 -8.70 28.17 -15.77
N ILE A 379 -8.93 26.85 -15.85
CA ILE A 379 -9.60 26.03 -14.83
C ILE A 379 -8.55 25.11 -14.18
N GLY A 380 -8.38 25.22 -12.87
CA GLY A 380 -7.50 24.31 -12.10
C GLY A 380 -8.15 22.94 -11.91
N VAL A 381 -7.32 21.91 -11.75
CA VAL A 381 -7.76 20.53 -11.52
C VAL A 381 -7.37 20.11 -10.12
N ILE A 382 -8.36 19.65 -9.34
CA ILE A 382 -8.18 19.05 -8.00
C ILE A 382 -8.39 17.55 -8.14
N MET A 383 -7.43 16.78 -7.65
CA MET A 383 -7.55 15.32 -7.57
C MET A 383 -8.10 14.93 -6.20
N ASP A 384 -9.23 14.22 -6.17
CA ASP A 384 -9.70 13.54 -4.98
C ASP A 384 -8.91 12.24 -4.80
N VAL A 385 -8.30 12.09 -3.64
CA VAL A 385 -7.42 10.96 -3.32
C VAL A 385 -7.90 10.19 -2.10
N VAL A 386 -7.83 8.88 -2.17
CA VAL A 386 -8.31 7.95 -1.15
C VAL A 386 -7.11 7.22 -0.55
N TYR A 387 -6.46 7.82 0.47
CA TYR A 387 -5.27 7.25 1.10
C TYR A 387 -5.55 6.57 2.44
N ASN A 388 -6.80 6.60 2.90
CA ASN A 388 -7.19 6.09 4.21
C ASN A 388 -7.48 4.58 4.23
N HIS A 389 -7.65 3.93 3.09
CA HIS A 389 -7.88 2.49 2.96
C HIS A 389 -7.54 1.99 1.56
N THR A 390 -7.52 0.67 1.38
CA THR A 390 -7.49 0.00 0.08
C THR A 390 -8.73 -0.88 -0.08
N PHE A 391 -9.09 -1.23 -1.31
CA PHE A 391 -10.23 -2.11 -1.58
C PHE A 391 -10.15 -3.43 -0.80
N SER A 392 -8.98 -4.04 -0.77
CA SER A 392 -8.74 -5.30 -0.06
C SER A 392 -7.37 -5.25 0.62
N ILE A 393 -7.25 -5.90 1.77
CA ILE A 393 -5.94 -6.10 2.41
C ILE A 393 -5.19 -7.24 1.72
N VAL A 394 -5.88 -8.34 1.41
CA VAL A 394 -5.26 -9.64 1.05
C VAL A 394 -4.36 -9.55 -0.17
N ASP A 395 -4.78 -8.81 -1.20
CA ASP A 395 -4.07 -8.65 -2.46
C ASP A 395 -3.53 -7.23 -2.69
N ALA A 396 -3.61 -6.38 -1.67
CA ALA A 396 -3.03 -5.05 -1.74
C ALA A 396 -1.49 -5.13 -1.84
N PRO A 397 -0.85 -4.31 -2.69
CA PRO A 397 0.61 -4.31 -2.81
C PRO A 397 1.29 -3.98 -1.48
N PHE A 398 0.68 -3.20 -0.62
CA PHE A 398 1.18 -2.89 0.73
C PHE A 398 1.29 -4.14 1.60
N GLN A 399 0.21 -4.94 1.68
CA GLN A 399 0.20 -6.17 2.50
C GLN A 399 1.12 -7.24 1.93
N THR A 400 1.18 -7.34 0.61
CA THR A 400 1.95 -8.38 -0.06
C THR A 400 3.45 -8.07 -0.17
N THR A 401 3.85 -6.82 0.08
CA THR A 401 5.28 -6.41 0.15
C THR A 401 5.82 -6.35 1.57
N VAL A 402 5.04 -5.84 2.52
CA VAL A 402 5.41 -5.81 3.95
C VAL A 402 4.18 -6.15 4.78
N PRO A 403 3.92 -7.45 4.97
CA PRO A 403 2.74 -7.90 5.71
C PRO A 403 2.62 -7.27 7.09
N ASP A 404 1.41 -6.85 7.44
CA ASP A 404 1.01 -6.29 8.73
C ASP A 404 1.63 -4.93 9.10
N TYR A 405 2.32 -4.25 8.17
CA TYR A 405 2.95 -2.96 8.41
C TYR A 405 2.06 -1.77 8.03
N TYR A 406 1.54 -1.77 6.82
CA TYR A 406 0.84 -0.61 6.25
C TYR A 406 -0.61 -0.45 6.73
N TYR A 407 -1.15 -1.45 7.42
CA TYR A 407 -2.52 -1.41 7.93
C TYR A 407 -2.53 -1.34 9.45
N ARG A 408 -3.36 -0.43 9.98
CA ARG A 408 -3.52 -0.28 11.42
C ARG A 408 -4.18 -1.51 12.01
N MET A 409 -3.60 -2.03 13.09
CA MET A 409 -4.03 -3.25 13.72
C MET A 409 -4.59 -2.98 15.13
N ASN A 410 -5.52 -3.81 15.54
CA ASN A 410 -5.93 -3.93 16.92
C ASN A 410 -4.89 -4.70 17.73
N ARG A 411 -4.98 -4.63 19.03
CA ARG A 411 -4.05 -5.29 19.96
C ARG A 411 -4.06 -6.82 19.87
N ASP A 412 -5.18 -7.40 19.40
CA ASP A 412 -5.34 -8.84 19.18
C ASP A 412 -4.82 -9.32 17.82
N GLY A 413 -4.16 -8.43 17.06
CA GLY A 413 -3.64 -8.73 15.73
C GLY A 413 -4.69 -8.67 14.60
N SER A 414 -5.95 -8.32 14.89
CA SER A 414 -6.94 -8.04 13.84
C SER A 414 -6.77 -6.64 13.27
N TYR A 415 -7.18 -6.44 12.02
CA TYR A 415 -7.11 -5.12 11.39
C TYR A 415 -8.19 -4.17 11.91
N GLN A 416 -7.81 -2.91 12.08
CA GLN A 416 -8.76 -1.85 12.41
C GLN A 416 -9.64 -1.49 11.21
N ASN A 417 -10.82 -0.97 11.51
CA ASN A 417 -11.82 -0.55 10.51
C ASN A 417 -12.43 0.81 10.90
N GLY A 418 -11.58 1.76 11.27
CA GLY A 418 -12.02 3.13 11.61
C GLY A 418 -12.63 3.88 10.43
N THR A 419 -12.27 3.49 9.22
CA THR A 419 -12.85 4.02 7.98
C THR A 419 -14.28 3.51 7.70
N GLY A 420 -14.67 2.37 8.27
CA GLY A 420 -15.96 1.71 8.04
C GLY A 420 -16.05 0.89 6.74
N VAL A 421 -14.92 0.76 6.00
CA VAL A 421 -14.85 0.05 4.71
C VAL A 421 -13.96 -1.20 4.73
N GLY A 422 -13.65 -1.72 5.91
CA GLY A 422 -12.97 -3.01 6.10
C GLY A 422 -11.52 -2.92 6.51
N ASN A 423 -10.85 -1.81 6.27
CA ASN A 423 -9.46 -1.60 6.66
C ASN A 423 -9.11 -0.12 6.78
N GLU A 424 -7.93 0.15 7.29
CA GLU A 424 -7.44 1.50 7.50
C GLU A 424 -5.91 1.49 7.40
N THR A 425 -5.35 2.44 6.65
CA THR A 425 -3.90 2.57 6.51
C THR A 425 -3.27 3.15 7.78
N ALA A 426 -2.12 2.61 8.16
CA ALA A 426 -1.32 3.07 9.29
C ALA A 426 -0.42 4.24 8.86
N SER A 427 -1.04 5.41 8.60
CA SER A 427 -0.35 6.60 8.11
C SER A 427 0.56 7.28 9.15
N GLU A 428 0.64 6.76 10.36
CA GLU A 428 1.60 7.12 11.41
C GLU A 428 2.99 6.51 11.21
N HIS A 429 3.13 5.49 10.36
CA HIS A 429 4.43 4.90 10.01
C HIS A 429 5.22 5.77 9.04
N GLU A 430 6.55 5.65 9.07
CA GLU A 430 7.47 6.40 8.20
C GLU A 430 7.63 5.79 6.79
#